data_9b6b59ad95ecaf840a58290c8bef52c7
#
_entry.id   9b6b59ad95ecaf840a58290c8bef52c7
#
_cell.length_a   1.000
_cell.length_b   1.000
_cell.length_c   1.000
_cell.angle_alpha   90.00
_cell.angle_beta   90.00
_cell.angle_gamma   90.00
#
_symmetry.space_group_name_H-M   'P 1'
#
loop_
_entity.id
_entity.type
_entity.pdbx_description
1 polymer ?
#
loop_
_entity_poly.entity_id
_entity_poly.type
_entity_poly.pdbx_seq_one_letter_code
_entity_poly.pdbx_strand_id
1 'polypeptide(L)'
;LRSTRRVAIYFANDGEINPLEMPKLFSARNRKWYLPRLRKSGKKIMDFALFTKETKMVANKFGIPEPSSENCEYELASKMDIIFIPLVSFDRNGNRLGMGGGYYDSTLKESSRGGFSDTMLIGLAHHFQEKHRIRSRSWDIKLDMIITDRELICVKPK
;
A
#
# COMPACT_ATOMS: atom_id res chain seq x y z
N LEU A 1 6.29 16.57 1.24
CA LEU A 1 7.12 15.43 0.76
C LEU A 1 8.64 15.58 1.05
N ARG A 2 9.08 16.67 1.68
CA ARG A 2 10.54 16.90 1.92
C ARG A 2 11.15 15.94 2.94
N SER A 3 10.40 15.37 3.85
CA SER A 3 10.89 14.44 4.89
C SER A 3 10.52 12.98 4.68
N THR A 4 9.81 12.65 3.60
CA THR A 4 9.35 11.27 3.31
C THR A 4 10.53 10.34 3.08
N ARG A 5 10.72 9.39 3.99
CA ARG A 5 11.85 8.44 3.96
C ARG A 5 11.42 6.99 3.78
N ARG A 6 10.30 6.58 4.36
CA ARG A 6 9.80 5.19 4.33
C ARG A 6 8.57 5.12 3.45
N VAL A 7 8.70 4.46 2.32
CA VAL A 7 7.64 4.34 1.32
C VAL A 7 7.35 2.87 1.07
N ALA A 8 6.13 2.45 1.36
CA ALA A 8 5.66 1.12 1.02
C ALA A 8 5.00 1.13 -0.36
N ILE A 9 5.42 0.19 -1.18
CA ILE A 9 4.85 -0.11 -2.50
C ILE A 9 4.33 -1.55 -2.49
N TYR A 10 3.75 -2.02 -3.58
CA TYR A 10 3.21 -3.37 -3.67
C TYR A 10 3.71 -4.07 -4.95
N PHE A 11 3.55 -5.37 -5.01
CA PHE A 11 3.74 -6.15 -6.21
C PHE A 11 2.43 -6.15 -6.99
N ALA A 12 2.46 -5.57 -8.18
CA ALA A 12 1.26 -5.48 -9.03
C ALA A 12 0.81 -6.87 -9.47
N ASN A 13 -0.48 -7.10 -9.43
CA ASN A 13 -1.13 -8.33 -9.85
C ASN A 13 -2.36 -8.00 -10.69
N ASP A 14 -2.69 -8.87 -11.64
CA ASP A 14 -3.93 -8.82 -12.42
C ASP A 14 -4.27 -7.43 -13.01
N GLY A 15 -3.32 -6.81 -13.70
CA GLY A 15 -3.52 -5.53 -14.39
C GLY A 15 -3.46 -4.27 -13.51
N GLU A 16 -3.05 -4.39 -12.27
CA GLU A 16 -2.77 -3.24 -11.40
C GLU A 16 -1.61 -2.39 -11.94
N ILE A 17 -1.61 -1.09 -11.61
CA ILE A 17 -0.46 -0.23 -11.91
C ILE A 17 0.76 -0.71 -11.13
N ASN A 18 1.88 -0.91 -11.82
CA ASN A 18 3.10 -1.43 -11.24
C ASN A 18 3.98 -0.32 -10.63
N PRO A 19 4.12 -0.20 -9.30
CA PRO A 19 4.94 0.81 -8.65
C PRO A 19 6.43 0.42 -8.52
N LEU A 20 6.85 -0.77 -8.96
CA LEU A 20 8.21 -1.29 -8.74
C LEU A 20 9.32 -0.50 -9.46
N GLU A 21 8.98 0.35 -10.42
CA GLU A 21 9.94 1.25 -11.06
C GLU A 21 10.18 2.54 -10.24
N MET A 22 9.34 2.87 -9.27
CA MET A 22 9.49 4.06 -8.43
C MET A 22 10.83 4.13 -7.70
N PRO A 23 11.39 3.04 -7.13
CA PRO A 23 12.71 3.07 -6.49
C PRO A 23 13.81 3.57 -7.40
N LYS A 24 13.78 3.20 -8.68
CA LYS A 24 14.76 3.65 -9.68
C LYS A 24 14.58 5.13 -10.02
N LEU A 25 13.34 5.56 -10.25
CA LEU A 25 12.99 6.93 -10.64
C LEU A 25 13.26 7.95 -9.53
N PHE A 26 13.18 7.54 -8.27
CA PHE A 26 13.31 8.41 -7.09
C PHE A 26 14.54 8.10 -6.23
N SER A 27 15.56 7.47 -6.79
CA SER A 27 16.78 7.04 -6.10
C SER A 27 17.56 8.18 -5.43
N ALA A 28 17.49 9.40 -5.97
CA ALA A 28 18.28 10.56 -5.49
C ALA A 28 17.83 11.14 -4.13
N ARG A 29 16.83 10.59 -3.45
CA ARG A 29 16.22 11.21 -2.25
C ARG A 29 16.39 10.44 -0.94
N ASN A 30 17.34 9.53 -0.85
CA ASN A 30 17.62 8.74 0.37
C ASN A 30 16.35 8.09 0.97
N ARG A 31 15.48 7.54 0.10
CA ARG A 31 14.26 6.84 0.49
C ARG A 31 14.53 5.37 0.71
N LYS A 32 13.92 4.82 1.74
CA LYS A 32 13.81 3.39 1.97
C LYS A 32 12.49 2.90 1.40
N TRP A 33 12.54 1.86 0.58
CA TRP A 33 11.39 1.26 -0.07
C TRP A 33 11.04 -0.04 0.63
N TYR A 34 9.75 -0.32 0.77
CA TYR A 34 9.26 -1.48 1.47
C TYR A 34 8.21 -2.21 0.64
N LEU A 35 8.17 -3.53 0.78
CA LEU A 35 7.14 -4.39 0.19
C LEU A 35 6.34 -5.10 1.30
N PRO A 36 5.03 -5.30 1.10
CA PRO A 36 4.22 -6.03 2.05
C PRO A 36 4.64 -7.51 2.10
N ARG A 37 4.62 -8.07 3.29
CA ARG A 37 4.84 -9.47 3.57
C ARG A 37 3.77 -9.98 4.52
N LEU A 38 3.17 -11.13 4.22
CA LEU A 38 2.14 -11.72 5.05
C LEU A 38 2.72 -12.24 6.36
N ARG A 39 2.09 -11.92 7.49
CA ARG A 39 2.44 -12.55 8.78
C ARG A 39 1.97 -14.00 8.80
N LYS A 40 2.81 -14.88 9.34
CA LYS A 40 2.49 -16.32 9.54
C LYS A 40 1.53 -16.57 10.71
N SER A 41 0.99 -15.54 11.33
CA SER A 41 0.17 -15.63 12.56
C SER A 41 -1.29 -16.04 12.35
N GLY A 42 -1.69 -16.42 11.14
CA GLY A 42 -3.10 -16.73 10.81
C GLY A 42 -4.01 -15.51 10.71
N LYS A 43 -3.60 -14.33 11.18
CA LYS A 43 -4.31 -13.06 11.02
C LYS A 43 -4.04 -12.47 9.63
N LYS A 44 -5.00 -11.73 9.10
CA LYS A 44 -4.85 -11.00 7.82
C LYS A 44 -4.03 -9.73 8.00
N ILE A 45 -2.81 -9.85 8.49
CA ILE A 45 -1.90 -8.75 8.82
C ILE A 45 -0.63 -8.87 7.98
N MET A 46 -0.09 -7.72 7.57
CA MET A 46 1.17 -7.61 6.85
C MET A 46 2.18 -6.79 7.66
N ASP A 47 3.44 -7.17 7.54
CA ASP A 47 4.58 -6.30 7.83
C ASP A 47 5.12 -5.74 6.52
N PHE A 48 5.90 -4.68 6.60
CA PHE A 48 6.54 -4.05 5.45
C PHE A 48 8.04 -4.31 5.53
N ALA A 49 8.54 -5.13 4.62
CA ALA A 49 9.92 -5.56 4.58
C ALA A 49 10.75 -4.62 3.69
N LEU A 50 11.95 -4.27 4.13
CA LEU A 50 12.87 -3.43 3.35
C LEU A 50 13.17 -4.08 2.00
N PHE A 51 12.97 -3.32 0.93
CA PHE A 51 13.18 -3.74 -0.44
C PHE A 51 14.44 -3.11 -1.02
N THR A 52 15.39 -3.96 -1.38
CA THR A 52 16.65 -3.59 -2.04
C THR A 52 16.89 -4.52 -3.24
N LYS A 53 17.97 -4.30 -3.96
CA LYS A 53 18.36 -5.16 -5.08
C LYS A 53 18.71 -6.59 -4.62
N GLU A 54 19.14 -6.72 -3.37
CA GLU A 54 19.57 -7.99 -2.76
C GLU A 54 18.41 -8.72 -2.08
N THR A 55 17.20 -8.13 -2.04
CA THR A 55 16.05 -8.73 -1.36
C THR A 55 15.65 -10.03 -2.05
N LYS A 56 15.75 -11.14 -1.33
CA LYS A 56 15.26 -12.45 -1.78
C LYS A 56 13.74 -12.45 -1.78
N MET A 57 13.15 -12.84 -2.89
CA MET A 57 11.70 -12.92 -3.05
C MET A 57 11.25 -14.38 -3.02
N VAL A 58 10.08 -14.62 -2.41
CA VAL A 58 9.40 -15.92 -2.38
C VAL A 58 7.94 -15.74 -2.76
N ALA A 59 7.32 -16.75 -3.34
CA ALA A 59 5.89 -16.70 -3.59
C ALA A 59 5.12 -16.92 -2.28
N ASN A 60 4.15 -16.04 -1.99
CA ASN A 60 3.24 -16.23 -0.87
C ASN A 60 2.10 -17.21 -1.23
N LYS A 61 1.18 -17.44 -0.31
CA LYS A 61 0.05 -18.38 -0.52
C LYS A 61 -0.92 -17.99 -1.65
N PHE A 62 -0.81 -16.78 -2.18
CA PHE A 62 -1.58 -16.31 -3.34
C PHE A 62 -0.77 -16.33 -4.64
N GLY A 63 0.46 -16.85 -4.61
CA GLY A 63 1.38 -16.83 -5.74
C GLY A 63 2.03 -15.47 -6.01
N ILE A 64 1.80 -14.46 -5.16
CA ILE A 64 2.36 -13.12 -5.30
C ILE A 64 3.76 -13.11 -4.67
N PRO A 65 4.78 -12.55 -5.36
CA PRO A 65 6.09 -12.40 -4.77
C PRO A 65 6.07 -11.52 -3.52
N GLU A 66 6.72 -11.98 -2.45
CA GLU A 66 6.94 -11.20 -1.23
C GLU A 66 8.38 -11.39 -0.73
N PRO A 67 8.94 -10.45 0.04
CA PRO A 67 10.27 -10.62 0.63
C PRO A 67 10.32 -11.83 1.56
N SER A 68 11.41 -12.62 1.41
CA SER A 68 11.67 -13.75 2.30
C SER A 68 11.78 -13.31 3.76
N SER A 69 11.42 -14.20 4.68
CA SER A 69 11.56 -13.94 6.13
C SER A 69 13.02 -14.02 6.63
N GLU A 70 13.93 -14.49 5.79
CA GLU A 70 15.33 -14.65 6.16
C GLU A 70 16.07 -13.30 6.04
N ASN A 71 16.68 -12.85 7.13
CA ASN A 71 17.55 -11.65 7.20
C ASN A 71 16.90 -10.37 6.62
N CYS A 72 15.60 -10.19 6.83
CA CYS A 72 14.87 -9.04 6.31
C CYS A 72 14.48 -8.08 7.44
N GLU A 73 14.92 -6.82 7.35
CA GLU A 73 14.36 -5.73 8.18
C GLU A 73 12.91 -5.51 7.79
N TYR A 74 12.01 -5.49 8.76
CA TYR A 74 10.61 -5.14 8.54
C TYR A 74 10.10 -4.15 9.56
N GLU A 75 9.12 -3.39 9.13
CA GLU A 75 8.49 -2.32 9.91
C GLU A 75 6.97 -2.51 9.92
N LEU A 76 6.34 -1.90 10.91
CA LEU A 76 4.88 -1.81 10.98
C LEU A 76 4.37 -0.75 9.99
N ALA A 77 3.11 -0.86 9.57
CA ALA A 77 2.46 0.15 8.72
C ALA A 77 2.51 1.56 9.33
N SER A 78 2.39 1.68 10.66
CA SER A 78 2.48 2.96 11.39
C SER A 78 3.85 3.66 11.31
N LYS A 79 4.87 2.98 10.81
CA LYS A 79 6.21 3.56 10.60
C LYS A 79 6.45 4.04 9.18
N MET A 80 5.49 3.81 8.27
CA MET A 80 5.58 4.30 6.90
C MET A 80 5.13 5.75 6.81
N ASP A 81 5.81 6.55 6.00
CA ASP A 81 5.38 7.91 5.66
C ASP A 81 4.31 7.86 4.55
N ILE A 82 4.49 6.95 3.59
CA ILE A 82 3.54 6.72 2.50
C ILE A 82 3.32 5.21 2.33
N ILE A 83 2.07 4.82 2.13
CA ILE A 83 1.72 3.47 1.66
C ILE A 83 0.94 3.60 0.36
N PHE A 84 1.51 3.10 -0.73
CA PHE A 84 0.76 2.88 -1.96
C PHE A 84 -0.09 1.63 -1.84
N ILE A 85 -1.37 1.75 -2.20
CA ILE A 85 -2.37 0.69 -2.03
C ILE A 85 -2.93 0.29 -3.39
N PRO A 86 -2.88 -1.01 -3.75
CA PRO A 86 -3.54 -1.50 -4.95
C PRO A 86 -5.06 -1.50 -4.76
N LEU A 87 -5.79 -1.38 -5.87
CA LEU A 87 -7.25 -1.38 -5.83
C LEU A 87 -7.85 -1.88 -7.16
N VAL A 88 -9.05 -2.41 -7.07
CA VAL A 88 -9.87 -2.83 -8.23
C VAL A 88 -10.73 -1.67 -8.73
N SER A 89 -11.29 -0.89 -7.81
CA SER A 89 -12.03 0.33 -8.14
C SER A 89 -11.99 1.33 -6.98
N PHE A 90 -12.24 2.60 -7.29
CA PHE A 90 -12.24 3.69 -6.32
C PHE A 90 -13.37 4.69 -6.61
N ASP A 91 -13.69 5.52 -5.63
CA ASP A 91 -14.50 6.73 -5.81
C ASP A 91 -13.76 7.97 -5.31
N ARG A 92 -14.25 9.16 -5.69
CA ARG A 92 -13.62 10.45 -5.33
C ARG A 92 -13.67 10.79 -3.84
N ASN A 93 -14.40 9.99 -3.04
CA ASN A 93 -14.45 10.13 -1.58
C ASN A 93 -13.40 9.28 -0.87
N GLY A 94 -12.48 8.67 -1.62
CA GLY A 94 -11.40 7.82 -1.10
C GLY A 94 -11.83 6.40 -0.75
N ASN A 95 -13.06 5.99 -1.06
CA ASN A 95 -13.47 4.61 -0.89
C ASN A 95 -12.86 3.75 -2.00
N ARG A 96 -12.48 2.52 -1.65
CA ARG A 96 -11.90 1.58 -2.60
C ARG A 96 -12.46 0.17 -2.43
N LEU A 97 -12.46 -0.56 -3.52
CA LEU A 97 -12.61 -2.02 -3.53
C LEU A 97 -11.25 -2.64 -3.84
N GLY A 98 -10.83 -3.59 -3.01
CA GLY A 98 -9.69 -4.45 -3.28
C GLY A 98 -10.14 -5.83 -3.74
N MET A 99 -9.20 -6.76 -3.87
CA MET A 99 -9.45 -8.16 -4.28
C MET A 99 -10.14 -9.03 -3.21
N GLY A 100 -10.70 -8.45 -2.16
CA GLY A 100 -11.49 -9.16 -1.13
C GLY A 100 -10.66 -9.81 -0.02
N GLY A 101 -9.33 -9.76 -0.06
CA GLY A 101 -8.46 -10.35 0.97
C GLY A 101 -8.55 -9.66 2.33
N GLY A 102 -8.82 -8.34 2.37
CA GLY A 102 -8.94 -7.54 3.58
C GLY A 102 -7.62 -7.28 4.31
N TYR A 103 -6.49 -7.59 3.70
CA TYR A 103 -5.17 -7.44 4.33
C TYR A 103 -4.81 -6.01 4.64
N TYR A 104 -5.02 -5.08 3.71
CA TYR A 104 -4.72 -3.66 3.92
C TYR A 104 -5.59 -3.07 5.03
N ASP A 105 -6.91 -3.28 4.99
CA ASP A 105 -7.81 -2.74 6.01
C ASP A 105 -7.50 -3.31 7.40
N SER A 106 -7.23 -4.60 7.51
CA SER A 106 -6.86 -5.24 8.78
C SER A 106 -5.51 -4.74 9.30
N THR A 107 -4.50 -4.61 8.44
CA THR A 107 -3.16 -4.12 8.81
C THR A 107 -3.21 -2.66 9.26
N LEU A 108 -3.89 -1.83 8.50
CA LEU A 108 -4.03 -0.41 8.80
C LEU A 108 -4.84 -0.19 10.08
N LYS A 109 -5.90 -0.96 10.29
CA LYS A 109 -6.70 -0.91 11.53
C LYS A 109 -5.90 -1.36 12.75
N GLU A 110 -5.08 -2.40 12.65
CA GLU A 110 -4.20 -2.82 13.76
C GLU A 110 -3.18 -1.71 14.08
N SER A 111 -2.59 -1.11 13.06
CA SER A 111 -1.62 -0.04 13.21
C SER A 111 -2.23 1.24 13.80
N SER A 112 -3.50 1.55 13.52
CA SER A 112 -4.19 2.75 14.04
C SER A 112 -4.42 2.73 15.54
N ARG A 113 -4.40 1.56 16.18
CA ARG A 113 -4.48 1.43 17.64
C ARG A 113 -3.28 2.02 18.37
N GLY A 114 -2.17 2.27 17.67
CA GLY A 114 -0.94 2.88 18.20
C GLY A 114 -0.73 4.36 17.86
N GLY A 115 -1.74 5.06 17.32
CA GLY A 115 -1.62 6.46 16.88
C GLY A 115 -1.19 6.58 15.41
N PHE A 116 -2.15 6.59 14.51
CA PHE A 116 -1.97 6.56 13.05
C PHE A 116 -2.19 7.95 12.45
N SER A 117 -1.40 8.94 12.84
CA SER A 117 -1.71 10.30 12.41
C SER A 117 -1.04 10.76 11.12
N ASP A 118 0.08 10.16 10.73
CA ASP A 118 0.95 10.78 9.72
C ASP A 118 1.23 9.95 8.46
N THR A 119 0.76 8.70 8.36
CA THR A 119 0.94 7.86 7.17
C THR A 119 -0.04 8.26 6.07
N MET A 120 0.47 8.70 4.93
CA MET A 120 -0.36 9.02 3.76
C MET A 120 -0.69 7.75 2.98
N LEU A 121 -1.97 7.49 2.75
CA LEU A 121 -2.49 6.36 2.00
C LEU A 121 -2.83 6.78 0.57
N ILE A 122 -2.09 6.29 -0.40
CA ILE A 122 -2.24 6.66 -1.80
C ILE A 122 -2.69 5.47 -2.63
N GLY A 123 -3.84 5.56 -3.28
CA GLY A 123 -4.31 4.58 -4.25
C GLY A 123 -3.64 4.81 -5.62
N LEU A 124 -3.15 3.75 -6.25
CA LEU A 124 -2.75 3.80 -7.66
C LEU A 124 -3.81 3.08 -8.49
N ALA A 125 -4.31 3.73 -9.52
CA ALA A 125 -5.42 3.22 -10.31
C ALA A 125 -5.35 3.68 -11.76
N HIS A 126 -5.94 2.92 -12.67
CA HIS A 126 -6.30 3.44 -13.98
C HIS A 126 -7.58 4.27 -13.88
N HIS A 127 -7.69 5.34 -14.65
CA HIS A 127 -8.85 6.22 -14.61
C HIS A 127 -10.17 5.47 -14.82
N PHE A 128 -10.21 4.46 -15.68
CA PHE A 128 -11.43 3.66 -15.91
C PHE A 128 -11.91 2.85 -14.70
N GLN A 129 -11.09 2.72 -13.64
CA GLN A 129 -11.47 2.03 -12.40
C GLN A 129 -12.32 2.93 -11.48
N GLU A 130 -12.51 4.22 -11.84
CA GLU A 130 -13.38 5.14 -11.11
C GLU A 130 -14.84 4.68 -11.14
N LYS A 131 -15.49 4.71 -9.99
CA LYS A 131 -16.93 4.47 -9.82
C LYS A 131 -17.57 5.72 -9.21
N HIS A 132 -18.82 6.00 -9.58
CA HIS A 132 -19.57 7.13 -9.03
C HIS A 132 -19.63 7.07 -7.50
N ARG A 133 -19.88 5.88 -6.94
CA ARG A 133 -19.94 5.64 -5.50
C ARG A 133 -19.60 4.20 -5.17
N ILE A 134 -18.78 4.00 -4.16
CA ILE A 134 -18.49 2.70 -3.58
C ILE A 134 -19.13 2.63 -2.20
N ARG A 135 -19.86 1.54 -1.94
CA ARG A 135 -20.41 1.25 -0.62
C ARG A 135 -19.25 0.90 0.32
N SER A 136 -18.93 1.79 1.25
CA SER A 136 -17.92 1.54 2.28
C SER A 136 -18.57 0.99 3.55
N ARG A 137 -17.85 0.14 4.25
CA ARG A 137 -18.20 -0.37 5.57
C ARG A 137 -17.51 0.47 6.64
N SER A 138 -17.98 0.40 7.88
CA SER A 138 -17.42 1.19 8.99
C SER A 138 -15.96 0.89 9.32
N TRP A 139 -15.45 -0.24 8.86
CA TRP A 139 -14.06 -0.66 9.06
C TRP A 139 -13.15 -0.44 7.86
N ASP A 140 -13.69 -0.01 6.72
CA ASP A 140 -12.88 0.30 5.54
C ASP A 140 -12.12 1.60 5.76
N ILE A 141 -10.82 1.57 5.50
CA ILE A 141 -9.96 2.74 5.65
C ILE A 141 -9.90 3.49 4.33
N LYS A 142 -10.20 4.77 4.37
CA LYS A 142 -10.19 5.64 3.20
C LYS A 142 -8.77 5.99 2.77
N LEU A 143 -8.63 6.23 1.47
CA LEU A 143 -7.43 6.82 0.89
C LEU A 143 -7.39 8.33 1.15
N ASP A 144 -6.20 8.88 1.29
CA ASP A 144 -5.97 10.33 1.36
C ASP A 144 -5.81 10.93 -0.03
N MET A 145 -5.34 10.12 -0.99
CA MET A 145 -5.07 10.54 -2.35
C MET A 145 -5.24 9.36 -3.32
N ILE A 146 -5.62 9.66 -4.55
CA ILE A 146 -5.65 8.68 -5.64
C ILE A 146 -4.87 9.27 -6.81
N ILE A 147 -3.96 8.49 -7.36
CA ILE A 147 -3.20 8.86 -8.56
C ILE A 147 -3.65 7.94 -9.68
N THR A 148 -4.08 8.53 -10.78
CA THR A 148 -4.46 7.80 -11.98
C THR A 148 -3.53 8.16 -13.15
N ASP A 149 -3.69 7.48 -14.27
CA ASP A 149 -3.03 7.80 -15.54
C ASP A 149 -3.47 9.15 -16.13
N ARG A 150 -4.48 9.83 -15.55
CA ARG A 150 -5.01 11.10 -16.03
C ARG A 150 -4.93 12.24 -15.04
N GLU A 151 -5.11 11.98 -13.76
CA GLU A 151 -5.21 13.02 -12.75
C GLU A 151 -4.76 12.57 -11.36
N LEU A 152 -4.52 13.56 -10.51
CA LEU A 152 -4.28 13.38 -9.08
C LEU A 152 -5.52 13.88 -8.34
N ILE A 153 -6.14 12.99 -7.56
CA ILE A 153 -7.36 13.27 -6.79
C ILE A 153 -6.97 13.36 -5.32
N CYS A 154 -7.08 14.56 -4.73
CA CYS A 154 -6.95 14.74 -3.30
C CYS A 154 -8.30 14.50 -2.64
N VAL A 155 -8.36 13.53 -1.71
CA VAL A 155 -9.56 13.27 -0.95
C VAL A 155 -9.70 14.36 0.13
N LYS A 156 -10.86 15.01 0.20
CA LYS A 156 -11.10 16.05 1.21
C LYS A 156 -11.03 15.42 2.61
N PRO A 157 -10.30 16.02 3.56
CA PRO A 157 -10.38 15.60 4.95
C PRO A 157 -11.83 15.73 5.43
N LYS A 158 -12.23 14.81 6.30
CA LYS A 158 -13.56 14.85 6.95
C LYS A 158 -13.66 15.98 7.94
#